data_7318878a3f8752d10b854d04f11f41dd
#
_entry.id   7318878a3f8752d10b854d04f11f41dd
#
_cell.length_a   1.000
_cell.length_b   1.000
_cell.length_c   1.000
_cell.angle_alpha   90.00
_cell.angle_beta   90.00
_cell.angle_gamma   90.00
#
_symmetry.space_group_name_H-M   'P 1'
#
loop_
_entity.id
_entity.type
_entity.pdbx_description
1 polymer ?
#
loop_
_entity_poly.entity_id
_entity_poly.type
_entity_poly.pdbx_seq_one_letter_code
_entity_poly.pdbx_strand_id
1 'polypeptide(L)'
;MNWKSAFKVSFVFIVCGIFSNLSFSAAGNLEGYVGEDRTVITVTRVFNSVPTYPRNALRMGREGYVLIEFDVDTDGSVLDPYVIESEPTGVFERSAIKAVRKWLFSPPVYKDVSVKVNDVRARVSFALN
;
A
#
# COMPACT_ATOMS: atom_id res chain seq x y z
N MET A 1 3.68 1.74 -59.66
CA MET A 1 3.66 1.67 -59.11
C MET A 1 3.86 1.92 -57.93
N ASN A 2 3.63 2.20 -57.40
CA ASN A 2 3.85 2.47 -56.43
C ASN A 2 3.22 2.39 -55.39
N TRP A 3 2.91 2.10 -55.19
CA TRP A 3 2.35 1.95 -54.33
C TRP A 3 2.72 1.84 -53.19
N LYS A 4 3.04 1.80 -52.98
CA LYS A 4 3.45 1.65 -52.05
C LYS A 4 3.40 2.20 -51.03
N SER A 5 3.09 2.40 -50.77
CA SER A 5 3.12 2.87 -49.89
C SER A 5 2.61 2.99 -48.92
N ALA A 6 2.29 2.93 -48.70
CA ALA A 6 1.85 3.09 -47.94
C ALA A 6 1.71 2.80 -46.77
N PHE A 7 1.58 2.65 -46.50
CA PHE A 7 1.46 2.36 -45.47
C PHE A 7 1.82 2.82 -44.41
N LYS A 8 1.71 3.05 -44.00
CA LYS A 8 2.01 3.51 -43.15
C LYS A 8 1.49 3.33 -42.06
N VAL A 9 1.26 3.22 -41.69
CA VAL A 9 0.82 3.04 -40.73
C VAL A 9 1.00 3.38 -39.60
N SER A 10 0.84 3.67 -39.17
CA SER A 10 1.01 3.99 -38.23
C SER A 10 0.53 3.97 -37.14
N PHE A 11 0.25 3.94 -36.86
CA PHE A 11 -0.08 3.93 -35.90
C PHE A 11 -0.05 3.93 -34.77
N VAL A 12 -0.14 4.11 -34.14
CA VAL A 12 -0.08 4.20 -33.26
C VAL A 12 -0.47 4.19 -32.21
N PHE A 13 -0.72 4.20 -31.90
CA PHE A 13 -1.03 4.25 -30.96
C PHE A 13 -0.99 4.26 -29.91
N ILE A 14 -1.00 4.34 -29.36
CA ILE A 14 -0.90 4.54 -28.51
C ILE A 14 -1.35 4.64 -27.53
N VAL A 15 -1.75 4.67 -27.26
CA VAL A 15 -2.21 4.84 -26.40
C VAL A 15 -2.20 4.60 -25.36
N CYS A 16 -2.12 4.60 -25.01
CA CYS A 16 -2.06 4.43 -24.16
C CYS A 16 -2.09 4.52 -23.08
N GLY A 17 -2.04 4.45 -22.76
CA GLY A 17 -1.91 4.51 -21.66
C GLY A 17 -2.60 4.88 -20.73
N ILE A 18 -2.89 4.92 -20.51
CA ILE A 18 -3.51 5.36 -19.84
C ILE A 18 -4.04 4.71 -18.89
N PHE A 19 -4.10 4.43 -18.62
CA PHE A 19 -4.50 3.92 -17.79
C PHE A 19 -4.38 3.84 -16.77
N SER A 20 -4.43 4.10 -16.48
CA SER A 20 -4.58 4.00 -15.69
C SER A 20 -4.75 3.35 -14.78
N ASN A 21 -4.67 3.12 -14.46
CA ASN A 21 -4.68 2.52 -13.61
C ASN A 21 -5.23 2.42 -12.61
N LEU A 22 -5.71 2.44 -12.43
CA LEU A 22 -6.33 2.33 -11.65
C LEU A 22 -6.27 1.50 -10.83
N SER A 23 -5.72 1.51 -10.46
CA SER A 23 -5.40 0.96 -9.59
C SER A 23 -6.13 0.71 -8.59
N PHE A 24 -6.57 0.23 -8.61
CA PHE A 24 -7.25 -0.08 -7.82
C PHE A 24 -6.75 -0.98 -6.94
N SER A 25 -6.12 -0.65 -6.36
CA SER A 25 -5.58 -1.27 -5.43
C SER A 25 -6.52 -1.90 -4.68
N ALA A 26 -6.65 -2.97 -4.92
CA ALA A 26 -7.36 -3.72 -4.08
C ALA A 26 -6.88 -3.47 -2.74
N ALA A 27 -7.72 -3.13 -1.95
CA ALA A 27 -7.42 -2.63 -0.68
C ALA A 27 -6.55 -3.51 0.18
N GLY A 28 -6.31 -4.68 -0.13
CA GLY A 28 -5.53 -5.55 0.72
C GLY A 28 -4.10 -5.79 0.31
N ASN A 29 -3.72 -5.32 -0.88
CA ASN A 29 -2.42 -5.65 -1.42
C ASN A 29 -1.42 -4.53 -1.21
N LEU A 30 -0.27 -4.88 -0.66
CA LEU A 30 0.83 -3.95 -0.44
C LEU A 30 2.11 -4.61 -0.94
N GLU A 31 3.16 -3.82 -1.09
CA GLU A 31 4.43 -4.33 -1.56
C GLU A 31 5.50 -4.15 -0.50
N GLY A 32 6.44 -5.07 -0.48
CA GLY A 32 7.61 -5.00 0.38
C GLY A 32 8.77 -5.72 -0.27
N TYR A 33 9.82 -5.95 0.51
CA TYR A 33 11.07 -6.48 -0.02
C TYR A 33 11.52 -7.72 0.72
N VAL A 34 12.09 -8.66 -0.04
CA VAL A 34 12.62 -9.89 0.51
C VAL A 34 14.10 -9.97 0.15
N GLY A 35 14.91 -10.40 1.13
CA GLY A 35 16.33 -10.67 0.91
C GLY A 35 17.17 -9.43 0.78
N GLU A 36 18.48 -9.64 0.67
CA GLU A 36 19.44 -8.55 0.57
C GLU A 36 19.38 -7.87 -0.79
N ASP A 37 18.96 -8.59 -1.80
CA ASP A 37 18.79 -8.04 -3.15
C ASP A 37 17.51 -7.24 -3.29
N ARG A 38 16.70 -7.13 -2.22
CA ARG A 38 15.49 -6.36 -2.16
C ARG A 38 14.50 -6.70 -3.28
N THR A 39 14.27 -7.98 -3.47
CA THR A 39 13.27 -8.43 -4.42
C THR A 39 11.88 -7.98 -3.96
N VAL A 40 11.13 -7.33 -4.83
CA VAL A 40 9.79 -6.84 -4.52
C VAL A 40 8.81 -8.00 -4.52
N ILE A 41 8.00 -8.11 -3.47
CA ILE A 41 6.88 -9.04 -3.47
C ILE A 41 5.64 -8.36 -2.91
N THR A 42 4.50 -8.90 -3.27
CA THR A 42 3.20 -8.40 -2.83
C THR A 42 2.76 -9.18 -1.59
N VAL A 43 2.29 -8.46 -0.57
CA VAL A 43 1.67 -9.07 0.60
C VAL A 43 0.20 -8.71 0.60
N THR A 44 -0.65 -9.68 0.93
CA THR A 44 -2.10 -9.49 0.92
C THR A 44 -2.62 -9.45 2.34
N ARG A 45 -3.28 -8.35 2.68
CA ARG A 45 -3.86 -8.19 4.01
C ARG A 45 -5.16 -8.99 4.09
N VAL A 46 -5.25 -9.87 5.09
CA VAL A 46 -6.43 -10.74 5.27
C VAL A 46 -7.28 -10.31 6.46
N PHE A 47 -6.74 -9.51 7.36
CA PHE A 47 -7.52 -8.94 8.46
C PHE A 47 -7.17 -7.47 8.59
N ASN A 48 -8.19 -6.63 8.61
CA ASN A 48 -8.05 -5.19 8.69
C ASN A 48 -8.69 -4.68 9.98
N SER A 49 -7.89 -4.08 10.84
CA SER A 49 -8.40 -3.39 12.02
C SER A 49 -8.58 -1.92 11.66
N VAL A 50 -9.79 -1.43 11.84
CA VAL A 50 -10.11 -0.03 11.54
C VAL A 50 -9.60 0.84 12.70
N PRO A 51 -8.88 1.91 12.41
CA PRO A 51 -8.39 2.80 13.47
C PRO A 51 -9.52 3.56 14.13
N THR A 52 -9.38 3.79 15.44
CA THR A 52 -10.33 4.61 16.17
C THR A 52 -10.07 6.08 15.86
N TYR A 53 -11.09 6.79 15.45
CA TYR A 53 -10.96 8.23 15.18
C TYR A 53 -10.73 8.96 16.51
N PRO A 54 -9.66 9.75 16.64
CA PRO A 54 -9.40 10.48 17.89
C PRO A 54 -10.54 11.46 18.19
N ARG A 55 -11.02 11.46 19.43
CA ARG A 55 -12.20 12.24 19.80
C ARG A 55 -12.06 13.73 19.51
N ASN A 56 -10.90 14.28 19.81
CA ASN A 56 -10.67 15.72 19.58
C ASN A 56 -10.69 16.04 18.11
N ALA A 57 -10.08 15.19 17.30
CA ALA A 57 -10.07 15.38 15.85
C ALA A 57 -11.47 15.28 15.28
N LEU A 58 -12.25 14.30 15.77
CA LEU A 58 -13.63 14.12 15.36
C LEU A 58 -14.47 15.35 15.67
N ARG A 59 -14.34 15.86 16.91
CA ARG A 59 -15.11 17.01 17.37
C ARG A 59 -14.77 18.28 16.58
N MET A 60 -13.51 18.42 16.18
CA MET A 60 -13.04 19.59 15.45
C MET A 60 -13.10 19.42 13.93
N GLY A 61 -13.63 18.30 13.46
CA GLY A 61 -13.73 18.05 12.02
C GLY A 61 -12.40 17.89 11.32
N ARG A 62 -11.37 17.43 12.03
CA ARG A 62 -10.03 17.28 11.43
C ARG A 62 -9.89 15.95 10.72
N GLU A 63 -9.39 16.02 9.52
CA GLU A 63 -9.07 14.85 8.70
C GLU A 63 -7.57 14.80 8.45
N GLY A 64 -7.08 13.66 8.00
CA GLY A 64 -5.67 13.52 7.70
C GLY A 64 -5.27 12.09 7.38
N TYR A 65 -3.96 11.85 7.43
CA TYR A 65 -3.44 10.52 7.12
C TYR A 65 -2.14 10.28 7.88
N VAL A 66 -1.79 9.00 7.97
CA VAL A 66 -0.52 8.56 8.55
C VAL A 66 0.08 7.53 7.60
N LEU A 67 1.33 7.74 7.21
CA LEU A 67 2.07 6.77 6.41
C LEU A 67 2.95 5.97 7.36
N ILE A 68 2.75 4.66 7.38
CA ILE A 68 3.40 3.76 8.32
C ILE A 68 4.22 2.74 7.56
N GLU A 69 5.43 2.47 8.04
CA GLU A 69 6.28 1.43 7.51
C GLU A 69 6.42 0.33 8.55
N PHE A 70 6.38 -0.91 8.10
CA PHE A 70 6.45 -2.07 8.98
C PHE A 70 6.96 -3.28 8.20
N ASP A 71 7.33 -4.33 8.93
CA ASP A 71 7.67 -5.60 8.32
C ASP A 71 6.51 -6.58 8.52
N VAL A 72 6.42 -7.57 7.65
CA VAL A 72 5.45 -8.66 7.77
C VAL A 72 6.23 -9.94 8.04
N ASP A 73 5.92 -10.58 9.18
CA ASP A 73 6.61 -11.79 9.59
C ASP A 73 6.16 -12.99 8.77
N THR A 74 6.86 -14.09 8.93
CA THR A 74 6.58 -15.33 8.20
C THR A 74 5.18 -15.87 8.45
N ASP A 75 4.56 -15.51 9.57
CA ASP A 75 3.18 -15.91 9.87
C ASP A 75 2.14 -14.88 9.45
N GLY A 76 2.58 -13.77 8.84
CA GLY A 76 1.67 -12.72 8.39
C GLY A 76 1.42 -11.62 9.41
N SER A 77 2.04 -11.67 10.58
CA SER A 77 1.86 -10.62 11.59
C SER A 77 2.71 -9.41 11.27
N VAL A 78 2.27 -8.24 11.75
CA VAL A 78 2.98 -6.97 11.57
C VAL A 78 4.07 -6.84 12.63
N LEU A 79 5.27 -6.47 12.20
CA LEU A 79 6.42 -6.24 13.07
C LEU A 79 6.86 -4.79 13.00
N ASP A 80 7.16 -4.22 14.15
CA ASP A 80 7.85 -2.93 14.30
C ASP A 80 7.26 -1.80 13.44
N PRO A 81 5.96 -1.54 13.53
CA PRO A 81 5.39 -0.43 12.77
C PRO A 81 5.84 0.91 13.32
N TYR A 82 6.20 1.82 12.42
CA TYR A 82 6.55 3.18 12.81
C TYR A 82 6.07 4.17 11.76
N VAL A 83 5.90 5.43 12.19
CA VAL A 83 5.37 6.48 11.33
C VAL A 83 6.50 7.08 10.51
N ILE A 84 6.31 7.13 9.19
CA ILE A 84 7.21 7.83 8.29
C ILE A 84 6.76 9.27 8.11
N GLU A 85 5.45 9.46 7.99
CA GLU A 85 4.88 10.77 7.67
C GLU A 85 3.47 10.82 8.23
N SER A 86 3.06 11.98 8.72
CA SER A 86 1.69 12.18 9.16
C SER A 86 1.25 13.62 8.91
N GLU A 87 -0.03 13.79 8.59
CA GLU A 87 -0.60 15.11 8.35
C GLU A 87 -2.03 15.13 8.89
N PRO A 88 -2.34 15.98 9.88
CA PRO A 88 -1.39 16.84 10.62
C PRO A 88 -0.62 16.02 11.66
N THR A 89 0.56 16.51 11.99
CA THR A 89 1.42 15.84 12.96
C THR A 89 0.81 15.91 14.37
N GLY A 90 0.93 14.81 15.11
CA GLY A 90 0.53 14.76 16.51
C GLY A 90 -0.93 14.44 16.75
N VAL A 91 -1.69 14.10 15.73
CA VAL A 91 -3.12 13.88 15.86
C VAL A 91 -3.52 12.41 15.70
N PHE A 92 -3.09 11.78 14.60
CA PHE A 92 -3.59 10.46 14.23
C PHE A 92 -2.60 9.31 14.43
N GLU A 93 -1.36 9.61 14.72
CA GLU A 93 -0.29 8.60 14.72
C GLU A 93 -0.56 7.43 15.66
N ARG A 94 -0.96 7.74 16.90
CA ARG A 94 -1.20 6.69 17.89
C ARG A 94 -2.34 5.75 17.44
N SER A 95 -3.40 6.33 16.93
CA SER A 95 -4.55 5.56 16.49
C SER A 95 -4.19 4.67 15.30
N ALA A 96 -3.43 5.23 14.36
CA ALA A 96 -3.01 4.50 13.16
C ALA A 96 -2.08 3.33 13.52
N ILE A 97 -1.08 3.58 14.35
CA ILE A 97 -0.14 2.53 14.79
C ILE A 97 -0.90 1.41 15.51
N LYS A 98 -1.84 1.77 16.38
CA LYS A 98 -2.60 0.78 17.13
C LYS A 98 -3.41 -0.11 16.21
N ALA A 99 -3.96 0.45 15.15
CA ALA A 99 -4.73 -0.31 14.18
C ALA A 99 -3.82 -1.22 13.35
N VAL A 100 -2.70 -0.68 12.86
CA VAL A 100 -1.78 -1.43 12.00
C VAL A 100 -1.19 -2.62 12.75
N ARG A 101 -0.92 -2.49 14.02
CA ARG A 101 -0.40 -3.61 14.82
C ARG A 101 -1.34 -4.81 14.85
N LYS A 102 -2.60 -4.60 14.61
CA LYS A 102 -3.60 -5.67 14.61
C LYS A 102 -3.88 -6.23 13.23
N TRP A 103 -3.29 -5.66 12.19
CA TRP A 103 -3.48 -6.18 10.84
C TRP A 103 -2.82 -7.54 10.71
N LEU A 104 -3.41 -8.38 9.88
CA LEU A 104 -2.83 -9.68 9.55
C LEU A 104 -2.75 -9.80 8.04
N PHE A 105 -1.68 -10.40 7.59
CA PHE A 105 -1.44 -10.67 6.18
C PHE A 105 -1.42 -12.17 5.96
N SER A 106 -1.68 -12.57 4.74
CA SER A 106 -1.44 -13.95 4.33
C SER A 106 0.05 -14.21 4.48
N PRO A 107 0.47 -15.35 5.08
CA PRO A 107 1.88 -15.63 5.24
C PRO A 107 2.61 -15.48 3.91
N PRO A 108 3.62 -14.59 3.83
CA PRO A 108 4.28 -14.34 2.55
C PRO A 108 5.13 -15.54 2.13
N VAL A 109 5.07 -15.88 0.85
CA VAL A 109 5.82 -17.01 0.31
C VAL A 109 6.69 -16.51 -0.84
N TYR A 110 7.95 -16.89 -0.83
CA TYR A 110 8.89 -16.59 -1.91
C TYR A 110 9.69 -17.84 -2.20
N LYS A 111 9.66 -18.30 -3.44
CA LYS A 111 10.33 -19.54 -3.87
C LYS A 111 9.91 -20.73 -2.97
N ASP A 112 8.60 -20.82 -2.74
CA ASP A 112 7.96 -21.90 -1.97
C ASP A 112 8.33 -21.95 -0.49
N VAL A 113 8.89 -20.88 0.05
CA VAL A 113 9.28 -20.80 1.46
C VAL A 113 8.61 -19.58 2.08
N SER A 114 8.10 -19.74 3.31
CA SER A 114 7.57 -18.59 4.06
C SER A 114 8.71 -17.64 4.38
N VAL A 115 8.52 -16.37 4.09
CA VAL A 115 9.57 -15.37 4.25
C VAL A 115 9.06 -14.17 5.02
N LYS A 116 9.99 -13.46 5.65
CA LYS A 116 9.71 -12.16 6.23
C LYS A 116 9.82 -11.13 5.12
N VAL A 117 8.88 -10.18 5.08
CA VAL A 117 8.88 -9.11 4.09
C VAL A 117 9.18 -7.80 4.81
N ASN A 118 10.13 -7.07 4.28
CA ASN A 118 10.60 -5.82 4.91
C ASN A 118 10.07 -4.60 4.21
N ASP A 119 10.02 -3.50 4.96
CA ASP A 119 9.74 -2.15 4.44
C ASP A 119 8.41 -2.06 3.68
N VAL A 120 7.37 -2.67 4.23
CA VAL A 120 6.02 -2.54 3.68
C VAL A 120 5.46 -1.21 4.15
N ARG A 121 4.87 -0.46 3.24
CA ARG A 121 4.30 0.85 3.55
C ARG A 121 2.80 0.87 3.35
N ALA A 122 2.11 1.49 4.27
CA ALA A 122 0.66 1.63 4.19
C ALA A 122 0.24 3.03 4.62
N ARG A 123 -0.72 3.56 3.89
CA ARG A 123 -1.32 4.85 4.24
C ARG A 123 -2.64 4.58 4.96
N VAL A 124 -2.76 5.13 6.17
CA VAL A 124 -3.98 5.05 6.95
C VAL A 124 -4.63 6.43 6.88
N SER A 125 -5.82 6.49 6.31
CA SER A 125 -6.52 7.77 6.11
C SER A 125 -7.65 7.91 7.12
N PHE A 126 -7.84 9.15 7.59
CA PHE A 126 -8.91 9.53 8.51
C PHE A 126 -9.75 10.58 7.80
N ALA A 127 -10.94 10.19 7.38
CA ALA A 127 -11.84 11.06 6.64
C ALA A 127 -13.22 11.03 7.27
N LEU A 128 -13.91 12.15 7.19
CA LEU A 128 -15.27 12.30 7.69
C LEU A 128 -16.22 12.42 6.50
N ASN A 129 -17.43 11.88 6.66
CA ASN A 129 -18.45 11.95 5.61
C ASN A 129 -19.32 13.19 5.76
#